data_71aeaac1b8d7530a37f9d8d2983ca60d
#
_entry.id   71aeaac1b8d7530a37f9d8d2983ca60d
#
_cell.length_a   1.000
_cell.length_b   1.000
_cell.length_c   1.000
_cell.angle_alpha   90.00
_cell.angle_beta   90.00
_cell.angle_gamma   90.00
#
_symmetry.space_group_name_H-M   'P 1'
#
loop_
_entity.id
_entity.type
_entity.pdbx_description
1 polymer ?
#
loop_
_entity_poly.entity_id
_entity_poly.type
_entity_poly.pdbx_seq_one_letter_code
_entity_poly.pdbx_strand_id
1 'polypeptide(L)'
;LMDGELYTEPLRTAKQEAVYICKDGEQTYSPKMTYMGFRYVGVRGIEEDQLELTALALYSDVEDNGNFSCSNELINQLQNSIRWGAKSNFVDIPTDCPQRDERMGWTGDIALFAPTAAYNFYISRFLEKWLLDVKAEQNKGGGIPVTVPLVRVPLQWEIMIPMAVDHWGDVCILAPWAEYLVRGDRGLLERMYPVMKKYLKACKFWAELFSAGKHRRIWKLLHHYGDWCAPGVGMWEWMGRGKWTATACMANSSRILAKIADILGQEEDAKYYRKLSQETGEAYREILMKADCTVKKEFHITTGFPGTPYVLFALADNGYEEEAFKMLLTDTCPSWLYEMKVGGTTIWERWDALREDGTCNTGKDDGTGGMVSFNHYASGAVGDFLYRRIAGIEA
;
A
#
# COMPACT_ATOMS: atom_id res chain seq x y z
N LEU A 1 -5.61 -9.20 23.15
CA LEU A 1 -6.51 -9.69 24.20
C LEU A 1 -7.20 -8.50 24.85
N MET A 2 -8.44 -8.68 25.27
CA MET A 2 -9.17 -7.74 26.10
C MET A 2 -9.67 -8.50 27.33
N ASP A 3 -9.29 -8.04 28.50
CA ASP A 3 -9.61 -8.74 29.78
C ASP A 3 -9.23 -10.24 29.81
N GLY A 4 -8.15 -10.60 29.12
CA GLY A 4 -7.68 -11.98 28.99
C GLY A 4 -8.37 -12.81 27.90
N GLU A 5 -9.43 -12.34 27.31
CA GLU A 5 -10.18 -13.00 26.24
C GLU A 5 -9.71 -12.58 24.84
N LEU A 6 -9.96 -13.39 23.82
CA LEU A 6 -9.66 -13.06 22.44
C LEU A 6 -10.53 -11.89 21.96
N TYR A 7 -9.88 -10.81 21.54
CA TYR A 7 -10.57 -9.66 20.93
C TYR A 7 -10.67 -9.84 19.43
N THR A 8 -11.87 -10.12 18.94
CA THR A 8 -12.11 -10.51 17.54
C THR A 8 -12.77 -9.43 16.69
N GLU A 9 -13.06 -8.25 17.23
CA GLU A 9 -13.76 -7.19 16.51
C GLU A 9 -13.05 -6.76 15.21
N PRO A 10 -11.71 -6.66 15.15
CA PRO A 10 -10.99 -6.33 13.90
C PRO A 10 -11.08 -7.41 12.81
N LEU A 11 -11.60 -8.59 13.13
CA LEU A 11 -11.82 -9.66 12.14
C LEU A 11 -13.08 -9.42 11.29
N ARG A 12 -13.93 -8.47 11.68
CA ARG A 12 -15.22 -8.17 11.04
C ARG A 12 -16.11 -9.43 11.00
N THR A 13 -16.43 -9.97 9.82
CA THR A 13 -17.27 -11.17 9.64
C THR A 13 -16.44 -12.47 9.59
N ALA A 14 -15.12 -12.40 9.49
CA ALA A 14 -14.26 -13.57 9.49
C ALA A 14 -14.25 -14.25 10.85
N LYS A 15 -14.62 -15.53 10.91
CA LYS A 15 -14.65 -16.29 12.18
C LYS A 15 -13.28 -16.66 12.67
N GLN A 16 -12.33 -16.95 11.79
CA GLN A 16 -10.99 -17.41 12.12
C GLN A 16 -11.01 -18.63 13.06
N GLU A 17 -11.88 -19.59 12.76
CA GLU A 17 -12.16 -20.75 13.58
C GLU A 17 -11.96 -22.03 12.78
N ALA A 18 -11.31 -23.02 13.39
CA ALA A 18 -11.21 -24.36 12.86
C ALA A 18 -11.77 -25.36 13.89
N VAL A 19 -12.57 -26.32 13.43
CA VAL A 19 -13.13 -27.38 14.26
C VAL A 19 -12.56 -28.69 13.78
N TYR A 20 -11.97 -29.48 14.72
CA TYR A 20 -11.43 -30.79 14.45
C TYR A 20 -12.10 -31.82 15.34
N ILE A 21 -12.61 -32.89 14.75
CA ILE A 21 -13.22 -34.01 15.46
C ILE A 21 -12.15 -35.07 15.66
N CYS A 22 -11.69 -35.23 16.93
CA CYS A 22 -10.67 -36.19 17.29
C CYS A 22 -11.15 -37.65 17.16
N LYS A 23 -10.19 -38.54 16.91
CA LYS A 23 -10.33 -40.01 17.02
C LYS A 23 -9.53 -40.48 18.21
N ASP A 24 -9.55 -41.77 18.49
CA ASP A 24 -8.67 -42.36 19.47
C ASP A 24 -7.21 -42.37 19.01
N GLY A 25 -6.27 -42.12 19.92
CA GLY A 25 -4.84 -42.14 19.71
C GLY A 25 -4.27 -40.78 19.27
N GLU A 26 -2.95 -40.77 19.04
CA GLU A 26 -2.22 -39.57 18.59
C GLU A 26 -2.58 -39.16 17.17
N GLN A 27 -2.80 -37.87 16.96
CA GLN A 27 -3.20 -37.31 15.69
C GLN A 27 -2.52 -35.98 15.42
N THR A 28 -2.27 -35.69 14.15
CA THR A 28 -1.80 -34.36 13.68
C THR A 28 -2.84 -33.76 12.75
N TYR A 29 -3.18 -32.51 12.97
CA TYR A 29 -4.11 -31.74 12.13
C TYR A 29 -3.50 -30.42 11.69
N SER A 30 -3.63 -30.10 10.43
CA SER A 30 -3.35 -28.77 9.88
C SER A 30 -4.47 -28.40 8.91
N PRO A 31 -5.08 -27.21 9.03
CA PRO A 31 -6.07 -26.74 8.06
C PRO A 31 -5.49 -26.74 6.65
N LYS A 32 -6.30 -27.17 5.67
CA LYS A 32 -5.91 -27.17 4.25
C LYS A 32 -6.77 -26.20 3.47
N MET A 33 -6.21 -25.61 2.42
CA MET A 33 -6.87 -24.65 1.51
C MET A 33 -7.42 -23.42 2.23
N THR A 34 -6.84 -23.07 3.39
CA THR A 34 -7.14 -21.86 4.15
C THR A 34 -5.94 -21.46 4.98
N TYR A 35 -5.88 -20.19 5.37
CA TYR A 35 -4.91 -19.66 6.32
C TYR A 35 -5.57 -18.60 7.21
N MET A 36 -4.95 -18.31 8.33
CA MET A 36 -5.46 -17.39 9.34
C MET A 36 -4.35 -16.43 9.74
N GLY A 37 -4.68 -15.13 9.86
CA GLY A 37 -3.78 -14.16 10.47
C GLY A 37 -4.12 -14.02 11.94
N PHE A 38 -3.18 -14.31 12.85
CA PHE A 38 -3.42 -14.29 14.28
C PHE A 38 -2.17 -13.93 15.08
N ARG A 39 -2.37 -13.45 16.27
CA ARG A 39 -1.33 -13.28 17.30
C ARG A 39 -1.57 -14.19 18.50
N TYR A 40 -2.83 -14.50 18.77
CA TYR A 40 -3.26 -15.36 19.88
C TYR A 40 -4.18 -16.45 19.35
N VAL A 41 -4.11 -17.61 19.97
CA VAL A 41 -4.95 -18.76 19.64
C VAL A 41 -5.63 -19.24 20.92
N GLY A 42 -6.95 -19.39 20.87
CA GLY A 42 -7.73 -20.05 21.92
C GLY A 42 -8.08 -21.46 21.49
N VAL A 43 -7.86 -22.44 22.35
CA VAL A 43 -8.23 -23.84 22.10
C VAL A 43 -9.25 -24.28 23.16
N ARG A 44 -10.22 -25.10 22.75
CA ARG A 44 -11.27 -25.62 23.61
C ARG A 44 -11.49 -27.10 23.31
N GLY A 45 -11.88 -27.86 24.34
CA GLY A 45 -12.30 -29.26 24.21
C GLY A 45 -11.16 -30.28 24.26
N ILE A 46 -9.97 -29.87 24.68
CA ILE A 46 -8.83 -30.76 24.94
C ILE A 46 -8.04 -30.19 26.10
N GLU A 47 -7.39 -31.07 26.90
CA GLU A 47 -6.54 -30.66 28.02
C GLU A 47 -5.16 -30.17 27.48
N GLU A 48 -4.55 -29.21 28.18
CA GLU A 48 -3.30 -28.57 27.75
C GLU A 48 -2.14 -29.57 27.59
N ASP A 49 -2.06 -30.57 28.48
CA ASP A 49 -1.03 -31.62 28.47
C ASP A 49 -1.18 -32.63 27.32
N GLN A 50 -2.32 -32.58 26.61
CA GLN A 50 -2.63 -33.44 25.46
C GLN A 50 -2.49 -32.69 24.15
N LEU A 51 -2.04 -31.44 24.16
CA LEU A 51 -2.00 -30.56 22.98
C LEU A 51 -0.61 -30.00 22.73
N GLU A 52 -0.12 -30.19 21.51
CA GLU A 52 1.04 -29.48 20.99
C GLU A 52 0.59 -28.57 19.82
N LEU A 53 0.94 -27.29 19.89
CA LEU A 53 0.62 -26.29 18.86
C LEU A 53 1.89 -25.78 18.18
N THR A 54 1.92 -25.86 16.86
CA THR A 54 2.97 -25.26 16.04
C THR A 54 2.36 -24.25 15.08
N ALA A 55 2.81 -22.99 15.15
CA ALA A 55 2.44 -21.97 14.18
C ALA A 55 3.27 -22.14 12.90
N LEU A 56 2.60 -22.25 11.75
CA LEU A 56 3.22 -22.35 10.45
C LEU A 56 3.05 -21.02 9.70
N ALA A 57 4.16 -20.36 9.39
CA ALA A 57 4.13 -19.17 8.55
C ALA A 57 3.91 -19.60 7.09
N LEU A 58 2.84 -19.08 6.47
CA LEU A 58 2.49 -19.33 5.08
C LEU A 58 2.68 -18.06 4.25
N TYR A 59 3.52 -18.13 3.22
CA TYR A 59 3.73 -17.05 2.26
C TYR A 59 4.28 -17.60 0.92
N SER A 60 4.16 -16.81 -0.14
CA SER A 60 4.78 -17.14 -1.42
C SER A 60 6.30 -17.24 -1.26
N ASP A 61 6.92 -18.15 -2.01
CA ASP A 61 8.36 -18.38 -1.97
C ASP A 61 9.11 -17.17 -2.58
N VAL A 62 9.24 -16.12 -1.77
CA VAL A 62 10.01 -14.91 -2.05
C VAL A 62 11.28 -14.94 -1.21
N GLU A 63 12.42 -15.12 -1.86
CA GLU A 63 13.72 -15.14 -1.20
C GLU A 63 14.04 -13.77 -0.59
N ASP A 64 14.69 -13.79 0.57
CA ASP A 64 15.21 -12.57 1.21
C ASP A 64 16.35 -11.99 0.35
N ASN A 65 16.27 -10.69 0.01
CA ASN A 65 17.29 -10.00 -0.79
C ASN A 65 18.13 -9.05 0.06
N GLY A 66 17.49 -8.02 0.60
CA GLY A 66 18.16 -7.00 1.40
C GLY A 66 18.07 -7.27 2.89
N ASN A 67 19.07 -6.79 3.61
CA ASN A 67 19.06 -6.69 5.06
C ASN A 67 19.42 -5.26 5.47
N PHE A 68 18.62 -4.67 6.35
CA PHE A 68 18.84 -3.33 6.89
C PHE A 68 18.86 -3.39 8.40
N SER A 69 19.87 -2.78 8.99
CA SER A 69 19.94 -2.54 10.44
C SER A 69 20.69 -1.24 10.71
N CYS A 70 20.37 -0.60 11.82
CA CYS A 70 21.04 0.62 12.28
C CYS A 70 21.16 0.63 13.82
N SER A 71 21.73 1.69 14.38
CA SER A 71 21.90 1.83 15.83
C SER A 71 20.59 2.12 16.61
N ASN A 72 19.50 2.43 15.94
CA ASN A 72 18.20 2.68 16.56
C ASN A 72 17.34 1.41 16.54
N GLU A 73 17.06 0.85 17.72
CA GLU A 73 16.34 -0.41 17.86
C GLU A 73 14.89 -0.33 17.39
N LEU A 74 14.20 0.79 17.59
CA LEU A 74 12.82 0.96 17.08
C LEU A 74 12.77 0.97 15.55
N ILE A 75 13.79 1.52 14.88
CA ILE A 75 13.92 1.43 13.42
C ILE A 75 14.17 -0.02 12.97
N ASN A 76 14.98 -0.79 13.71
CA ASN A 76 15.20 -2.21 13.42
C ASN A 76 13.91 -3.03 13.59
N GLN A 77 13.12 -2.74 14.63
CA GLN A 77 11.79 -3.33 14.82
C GLN A 77 10.82 -2.94 13.69
N LEU A 78 10.84 -1.68 13.28
CA LEU A 78 10.06 -1.20 12.13
C LEU A 78 10.43 -1.99 10.86
N GLN A 79 11.71 -2.14 10.56
CA GLN A 79 12.18 -2.91 9.40
C GLN A 79 11.72 -4.38 9.47
N ASN A 80 11.80 -5.01 10.64
CA ASN A 80 11.29 -6.36 10.85
C ASN A 80 9.78 -6.45 10.64
N SER A 81 9.02 -5.48 11.15
CA SER A 81 7.56 -5.41 11.00
C SER A 81 7.14 -5.17 9.54
N ILE A 82 7.90 -4.38 8.77
CA ILE A 82 7.74 -4.20 7.32
C ILE A 82 7.87 -5.55 6.61
N ARG A 83 8.92 -6.32 6.92
CA ARG A 83 9.18 -7.64 6.31
C ARG A 83 8.10 -8.66 6.64
N TRP A 84 7.68 -8.76 7.91
CA TRP A 84 6.62 -9.68 8.32
C TRP A 84 5.26 -9.27 7.80
N GLY A 85 4.96 -7.97 7.73
CA GLY A 85 3.76 -7.46 7.08
C GLY A 85 3.68 -7.87 5.61
N ALA A 86 4.80 -7.76 4.87
CA ALA A 86 4.87 -8.21 3.49
C ALA A 86 4.70 -9.74 3.37
N LYS A 87 5.46 -10.55 4.14
CA LYS A 87 5.36 -12.01 4.11
C LYS A 87 3.95 -12.49 4.44
N SER A 88 3.29 -11.91 5.43
CA SER A 88 1.92 -12.27 5.83
C SER A 88 0.89 -12.02 4.72
N ASN A 89 1.17 -11.11 3.81
CA ASN A 89 0.25 -10.66 2.76
C ASN A 89 0.65 -11.12 1.36
N PHE A 90 1.88 -11.60 1.15
CA PHE A 90 2.31 -12.15 -0.14
C PHE A 90 1.97 -13.64 -0.21
N VAL A 91 0.69 -13.94 -0.43
CA VAL A 91 0.16 -15.31 -0.53
C VAL A 91 -0.50 -15.45 -1.89
N ASP A 92 0.28 -15.87 -2.89
CA ASP A 92 -0.07 -16.00 -4.30
C ASP A 92 -0.35 -14.66 -5.02
N ILE A 93 -1.00 -13.73 -4.34
CA ILE A 93 -1.26 -12.33 -4.73
C ILE A 93 -0.88 -11.40 -3.57
N PRO A 94 -0.65 -10.10 -3.81
CA PRO A 94 -0.37 -9.13 -2.73
C PRO A 94 -1.67 -8.74 -2.03
N THR A 95 -2.12 -9.52 -1.03
CA THR A 95 -3.33 -9.22 -0.27
C THR A 95 -3.10 -8.05 0.68
N ASP A 96 -4.14 -7.29 1.00
CA ASP A 96 -4.09 -6.15 1.93
C ASP A 96 -3.94 -6.56 3.39
N CYS A 97 -4.55 -7.66 3.77
CA CYS A 97 -4.57 -8.15 5.14
C CYS A 97 -4.76 -9.67 5.19
N PRO A 98 -4.20 -10.40 6.22
CA PRO A 98 -4.33 -11.85 6.28
C PRO A 98 -5.48 -12.34 7.17
N GLN A 99 -6.05 -11.49 8.06
CA GLN A 99 -6.87 -11.95 9.18
C GLN A 99 -8.37 -11.73 9.05
N ARG A 100 -8.82 -10.73 8.30
CA ARG A 100 -10.25 -10.36 8.22
C ARG A 100 -10.91 -10.88 6.93
N ASP A 101 -12.18 -10.58 6.73
CA ASP A 101 -13.00 -11.05 5.61
C ASP A 101 -12.70 -10.40 4.24
N GLU A 102 -11.68 -9.57 4.15
CA GLU A 102 -11.22 -8.89 2.94
C GLU A 102 -10.23 -9.76 2.14
N ARG A 103 -8.96 -9.74 2.47
CA ARG A 103 -7.89 -10.55 1.84
C ARG A 103 -7.90 -10.49 0.32
N MET A 104 -7.92 -9.29 -0.22
CA MET A 104 -7.96 -9.02 -1.66
C MET A 104 -6.63 -8.44 -2.15
N GLY A 105 -6.30 -8.68 -3.42
CA GLY A 105 -5.13 -8.09 -4.08
C GLY A 105 -5.33 -6.62 -4.42
N TRP A 106 -5.37 -5.75 -3.41
CA TRP A 106 -5.52 -4.31 -3.58
C TRP A 106 -4.33 -3.73 -4.32
N THR A 107 -4.63 -3.12 -5.47
CA THR A 107 -3.60 -2.63 -6.39
C THR A 107 -2.88 -1.39 -5.86
N GLY A 108 -3.56 -0.56 -5.05
CA GLY A 108 -2.98 0.62 -4.44
C GLY A 108 -1.87 0.30 -3.45
N ASP A 109 -2.08 -0.70 -2.61
CA ASP A 109 -1.15 -1.12 -1.56
C ASP A 109 0.20 -1.53 -2.13
N ILE A 110 0.20 -2.43 -3.09
CA ILE A 110 1.44 -2.90 -3.72
C ILE A 110 2.05 -1.84 -4.64
N ALA A 111 1.26 -0.94 -5.24
CA ALA A 111 1.79 0.16 -6.04
C ALA A 111 2.77 1.02 -5.24
N LEU A 112 2.47 1.26 -3.94
CA LEU A 112 3.32 2.03 -3.04
C LEU A 112 4.44 1.22 -2.44
N PHE A 113 4.14 -0.03 -2.10
CA PHE A 113 5.07 -0.89 -1.38
C PHE A 113 6.09 -1.57 -2.29
N ALA A 114 5.88 -1.62 -3.60
CA ALA A 114 6.76 -2.30 -4.54
C ALA A 114 8.24 -1.93 -4.42
N PRO A 115 8.65 -0.65 -4.24
CA PRO A 115 10.06 -0.30 -4.01
C PRO A 115 10.63 -0.96 -2.75
N THR A 116 9.90 -0.87 -1.63
CA THR A 116 10.27 -1.51 -0.36
C THR A 116 10.36 -3.02 -0.50
N ALA A 117 9.39 -3.65 -1.19
CA ALA A 117 9.38 -5.08 -1.44
C ALA A 117 10.59 -5.51 -2.28
N ALA A 118 10.93 -4.76 -3.32
CA ALA A 118 12.05 -5.06 -4.21
C ALA A 118 13.41 -5.02 -3.49
N TYR A 119 13.60 -4.12 -2.52
CA TYR A 119 14.80 -4.11 -1.68
C TYR A 119 14.84 -5.29 -0.71
N ASN A 120 13.71 -5.65 -0.12
CA ASN A 120 13.65 -6.69 0.92
C ASN A 120 13.69 -8.12 0.37
N PHE A 121 13.13 -8.35 -0.85
CA PHE A 121 12.88 -9.69 -1.37
C PHE A 121 13.16 -9.78 -2.87
N TYR A 122 13.45 -10.98 -3.37
CA TYR A 122 13.41 -11.30 -4.78
C TYR A 122 11.97 -11.54 -5.24
N ILE A 123 11.24 -10.45 -5.49
CA ILE A 123 9.80 -10.48 -5.79
C ILE A 123 9.49 -10.56 -7.30
N SER A 124 10.49 -10.59 -8.17
CA SER A 124 10.30 -10.48 -9.63
C SER A 124 9.28 -11.48 -10.16
N ARG A 125 9.42 -12.79 -9.82
CA ARG A 125 8.48 -13.83 -10.26
C ARG A 125 7.08 -13.65 -9.70
N PHE A 126 6.98 -13.27 -8.43
CA PHE A 126 5.71 -12.98 -7.77
C PHE A 126 4.98 -11.81 -8.43
N LEU A 127 5.69 -10.69 -8.65
CA LEU A 127 5.12 -9.52 -9.32
C LEU A 127 4.81 -9.78 -10.79
N GLU A 128 5.70 -10.44 -11.52
CA GLU A 128 5.49 -10.74 -12.93
C GLU A 128 4.23 -11.59 -13.14
N LYS A 129 4.05 -12.65 -12.36
CA LYS A 129 2.85 -13.49 -12.37
C LYS A 129 1.59 -12.65 -12.14
N TRP A 130 1.56 -11.85 -11.09
CA TRP A 130 0.40 -11.05 -10.75
C TRP A 130 0.15 -9.88 -11.73
N LEU A 131 1.19 -9.27 -12.29
CA LEU A 131 1.06 -8.24 -13.32
C LEU A 131 0.48 -8.77 -14.64
N LEU A 132 0.58 -10.07 -14.91
CA LEU A 132 -0.16 -10.68 -16.03
C LEU A 132 -1.67 -10.66 -15.76
N ASP A 133 -2.09 -10.89 -14.53
CA ASP A 133 -3.51 -10.77 -14.12
C ASP A 133 -3.97 -9.30 -14.24
N VAL A 134 -3.16 -8.34 -13.75
CA VAL A 134 -3.42 -6.88 -13.93
C VAL A 134 -3.60 -6.53 -15.41
N LYS A 135 -2.75 -7.05 -16.29
CA LYS A 135 -2.86 -6.85 -17.74
C LYS A 135 -4.13 -7.46 -18.31
N ALA A 136 -4.49 -8.68 -17.89
CA ALA A 136 -5.67 -9.39 -18.37
C ALA A 136 -6.98 -8.69 -17.95
N GLU A 137 -6.99 -8.09 -16.77
CA GLU A 137 -8.16 -7.41 -16.21
C GLU A 137 -8.25 -5.91 -16.55
N GLN A 138 -7.26 -5.35 -17.28
CA GLN A 138 -7.34 -3.97 -17.73
C GLN A 138 -8.62 -3.76 -18.55
N ASN A 139 -9.50 -2.88 -18.09
CA ASN A 139 -10.81 -2.66 -18.74
C ASN A 139 -10.68 -2.04 -20.15
N LYS A 140 -11.78 -2.05 -20.89
CA LYS A 140 -11.82 -1.53 -22.28
C LYS A 140 -11.44 -0.05 -22.37
N GLY A 141 -11.77 0.74 -21.34
CA GLY A 141 -11.41 2.17 -21.25
C GLY A 141 -9.95 2.42 -20.92
N GLY A 142 -9.24 1.43 -20.38
CA GLY A 142 -7.82 1.51 -20.01
C GLY A 142 -7.57 1.51 -18.50
N GLY A 143 -8.61 1.62 -17.67
CA GLY A 143 -8.46 1.56 -16.22
C GLY A 143 -8.01 0.18 -15.75
N ILE A 144 -7.31 0.16 -14.62
CA ILE A 144 -6.95 -1.04 -13.88
C ILE A 144 -7.92 -1.16 -12.71
N PRO A 145 -8.47 -2.36 -12.42
CA PRO A 145 -9.31 -2.58 -11.25
C PRO A 145 -8.55 -2.25 -9.95
N VAL A 146 -9.30 -1.85 -8.93
CA VAL A 146 -8.69 -1.54 -7.61
C VAL A 146 -8.27 -2.80 -6.86
N THR A 147 -8.84 -3.94 -7.21
CA THR A 147 -8.40 -5.27 -6.74
C THR A 147 -8.14 -6.19 -7.94
N VAL A 148 -7.09 -6.99 -7.88
CA VAL A 148 -6.78 -8.00 -8.89
C VAL A 148 -6.40 -9.30 -8.19
N PRO A 149 -7.13 -10.40 -8.39
CA PRO A 149 -8.33 -10.54 -9.24
C PRO A 149 -9.49 -9.61 -8.83
N LEU A 150 -10.27 -9.19 -9.84
CA LEU A 150 -11.41 -8.32 -9.59
C LEU A 150 -12.50 -9.07 -8.82
N VAL A 151 -12.71 -8.68 -7.59
CA VAL A 151 -13.82 -9.20 -6.77
C VAL A 151 -15.04 -8.32 -7.01
N ARG A 152 -16.11 -8.93 -7.52
CA ARG A 152 -17.37 -8.23 -7.76
C ARG A 152 -18.15 -8.12 -6.46
N VAL A 153 -17.95 -7.02 -5.73
CA VAL A 153 -18.84 -6.67 -4.61
C VAL A 153 -19.95 -5.73 -5.10
N PRO A 154 -21.17 -5.84 -4.54
CA PRO A 154 -22.24 -4.89 -4.85
C PRO A 154 -21.78 -3.45 -4.60
N LEU A 155 -22.10 -2.53 -5.52
CA LEU A 155 -21.78 -1.10 -5.46
C LEU A 155 -20.35 -0.68 -5.81
N GLN A 156 -19.51 -1.55 -6.39
CA GLN A 156 -18.27 -1.08 -7.03
C GLN A 156 -18.59 -0.36 -8.35
N TRP A 157 -18.50 0.95 -8.33
CA TRP A 157 -18.74 1.80 -9.49
C TRP A 157 -17.77 1.50 -10.65
N GLU A 158 -16.57 1.03 -10.33
CA GLU A 158 -15.52 0.65 -11.29
C GLU A 158 -15.94 -0.51 -12.20
N ILE A 159 -16.90 -1.34 -11.76
CA ILE A 159 -17.45 -2.45 -12.56
C ILE A 159 -18.48 -1.92 -13.55
N MET A 160 -19.25 -0.89 -13.15
CA MET A 160 -20.34 -0.34 -13.95
C MET A 160 -19.84 0.61 -15.05
N ILE A 161 -18.76 1.34 -14.78
CA ILE A 161 -18.17 2.31 -15.70
C ILE A 161 -16.70 1.94 -15.89
N PRO A 162 -16.16 1.87 -17.12
CA PRO A 162 -14.77 1.54 -17.37
C PRO A 162 -13.84 2.69 -16.98
N MET A 163 -13.79 2.95 -15.68
CA MET A 163 -13.03 4.05 -15.07
C MET A 163 -11.55 3.72 -14.93
N ALA A 164 -10.73 4.77 -14.86
CA ALA A 164 -9.44 4.73 -14.22
C ALA A 164 -9.55 5.33 -12.81
N VAL A 165 -8.87 4.75 -11.85
CA VAL A 165 -8.80 5.23 -10.46
C VAL A 165 -7.34 5.56 -10.19
N ASP A 166 -7.10 6.71 -9.59
CA ASP A 166 -5.74 7.15 -9.23
C ASP A 166 -5.12 6.23 -8.19
N HIS A 167 -3.81 6.25 -8.16
CA HIS A 167 -2.98 5.52 -7.24
C HIS A 167 -3.14 3.99 -7.34
N TRP A 168 -4.36 3.44 -7.20
CA TRP A 168 -4.62 2.02 -7.39
C TRP A 168 -4.25 1.55 -8.79
N GLY A 169 -4.73 2.23 -9.82
CA GLY A 169 -4.42 1.88 -11.21
C GLY A 169 -2.98 2.17 -11.62
N ASP A 170 -2.29 3.06 -10.93
CA ASP A 170 -0.88 3.39 -11.20
C ASP A 170 0.07 2.21 -10.95
N VAL A 171 -0.40 1.15 -10.28
CA VAL A 171 0.35 -0.09 -10.07
C VAL A 171 0.99 -0.63 -11.33
N CYS A 172 0.30 -0.53 -12.47
CA CYS A 172 0.82 -1.02 -13.76
C CYS A 172 2.07 -0.27 -14.25
N ILE A 173 2.36 0.90 -13.66
CA ILE A 173 3.55 1.72 -13.92
C ILE A 173 4.53 1.60 -12.76
N LEU A 174 4.04 1.78 -11.51
CA LEU A 174 4.90 1.90 -10.33
C LEU A 174 5.58 0.59 -9.96
N ALA A 175 4.88 -0.55 -10.02
CA ALA A 175 5.46 -1.83 -9.64
C ALA A 175 6.54 -2.32 -10.66
N PRO A 176 6.31 -2.30 -11.99
CA PRO A 176 7.39 -2.60 -12.94
C PRO A 176 8.57 -1.62 -12.88
N TRP A 177 8.30 -0.35 -12.57
CA TRP A 177 9.34 0.66 -12.39
C TRP A 177 10.22 0.37 -11.18
N ALA A 178 9.62 -0.04 -10.04
CA ALA A 178 10.35 -0.43 -8.84
C ALA A 178 11.30 -1.61 -9.10
N GLU A 179 10.83 -2.65 -9.78
CA GLU A 179 11.66 -3.79 -10.19
C GLU A 179 12.79 -3.38 -11.14
N TYR A 180 12.51 -2.50 -12.09
CA TYR A 180 13.54 -2.00 -12.96
C TYR A 180 14.63 -1.24 -12.22
N LEU A 181 14.28 -0.37 -11.27
CA LEU A 181 15.25 0.39 -10.49
C LEU A 181 16.18 -0.49 -9.66
N VAL A 182 15.66 -1.61 -9.11
CA VAL A 182 16.47 -2.48 -8.24
C VAL A 182 17.21 -3.56 -9.04
N ARG A 183 16.64 -4.05 -10.15
CA ARG A 183 17.17 -5.21 -10.89
C ARG A 183 17.47 -4.99 -12.36
N GLY A 184 17.08 -3.85 -12.92
CA GLY A 184 17.29 -3.56 -14.35
C GLY A 184 16.40 -4.40 -15.29
N ASP A 185 15.26 -4.94 -14.81
CA ASP A 185 14.38 -5.77 -15.65
C ASP A 185 13.67 -4.95 -16.73
N ARG A 186 14.40 -4.70 -17.81
CA ARG A 186 13.88 -4.04 -19.00
C ARG A 186 12.75 -4.85 -19.66
N GLY A 187 12.84 -6.18 -19.63
CA GLY A 187 11.83 -7.06 -20.24
C GLY A 187 10.45 -6.89 -19.59
N LEU A 188 10.39 -6.70 -18.28
CA LEU A 188 9.14 -6.41 -17.59
C LEU A 188 8.56 -5.05 -18.04
N LEU A 189 9.39 -4.02 -18.19
CA LEU A 189 8.95 -2.73 -18.74
C LEU A 189 8.36 -2.89 -20.14
N GLU A 190 9.03 -3.64 -21.03
CA GLU A 190 8.57 -3.89 -22.41
C GLU A 190 7.20 -4.59 -22.43
N ARG A 191 7.02 -5.63 -21.58
CA ARG A 191 5.75 -6.38 -21.48
C ARG A 191 4.59 -5.54 -20.96
N MET A 192 4.85 -4.64 -20.02
CA MET A 192 3.83 -3.79 -19.40
C MET A 192 3.62 -2.45 -20.13
N TYR A 193 4.50 -2.04 -21.01
CA TYR A 193 4.43 -0.76 -21.69
C TYR A 193 3.08 -0.46 -22.39
N PRO A 194 2.48 -1.39 -23.14
CA PRO A 194 1.15 -1.16 -23.74
C PRO A 194 0.05 -0.91 -22.69
N VAL A 195 0.12 -1.61 -21.55
CA VAL A 195 -0.83 -1.45 -20.43
C VAL A 195 -0.69 -0.06 -19.81
N MET A 196 0.55 0.37 -19.55
CA MET A 196 0.88 1.69 -19.00
C MET A 196 0.34 2.82 -19.88
N LYS A 197 0.59 2.74 -21.19
CA LYS A 197 0.11 3.72 -22.17
C LYS A 197 -1.42 3.82 -22.17
N LYS A 198 -2.09 2.67 -22.18
CA LYS A 198 -3.55 2.61 -22.20
C LYS A 198 -4.14 3.18 -20.89
N TYR A 199 -3.51 2.91 -19.75
CA TYR A 199 -3.91 3.47 -18.46
C TYR A 199 -3.78 5.00 -18.43
N LEU A 200 -2.62 5.57 -18.74
CA LEU A 200 -2.45 7.03 -18.74
C LEU A 200 -3.33 7.75 -19.78
N LYS A 201 -3.63 7.09 -20.91
CA LYS A 201 -4.63 7.60 -21.85
C LYS A 201 -6.00 7.71 -21.20
N ALA A 202 -6.40 6.72 -20.41
CA ALA A 202 -7.65 6.75 -19.66
C ALA A 202 -7.66 7.86 -18.59
N CYS A 203 -6.59 7.99 -17.79
CA CYS A 203 -6.45 9.06 -16.80
C CYS A 203 -6.61 10.44 -17.44
N LYS A 204 -5.88 10.68 -18.53
CA LYS A 204 -5.97 11.94 -19.29
C LYS A 204 -7.38 12.18 -19.84
N PHE A 205 -8.04 11.16 -20.38
CA PHE A 205 -9.41 11.28 -20.88
C PHE A 205 -10.36 11.75 -19.77
N TRP A 206 -10.32 11.12 -18.60
CA TRP A 206 -11.17 11.48 -17.48
C TRP A 206 -10.84 12.85 -16.87
N ALA A 207 -9.57 13.26 -16.86
CA ALA A 207 -9.16 14.60 -16.41
C ALA A 207 -9.66 15.69 -17.37
N GLU A 208 -9.65 15.43 -18.67
CA GLU A 208 -10.03 16.40 -19.70
C GLU A 208 -11.55 16.49 -19.92
N LEU A 209 -12.29 15.44 -19.58
CA LEU A 209 -13.73 15.37 -19.79
C LEU A 209 -14.45 16.49 -19.01
N PHE A 210 -15.25 17.27 -19.71
CA PHE A 210 -15.96 18.47 -19.19
C PHE A 210 -15.04 19.53 -18.58
N SER A 211 -13.77 19.59 -18.99
CA SER A 211 -12.79 20.57 -18.53
C SER A 211 -12.24 21.41 -19.67
N ALA A 212 -11.84 22.66 -19.39
CA ALA A 212 -11.27 23.61 -20.36
C ALA A 212 -10.01 24.26 -19.81
N GLY A 213 -9.13 24.75 -20.70
CA GLY A 213 -7.90 25.44 -20.35
C GLY A 213 -7.01 24.58 -19.44
N LYS A 214 -6.38 25.19 -18.45
CA LYS A 214 -5.52 24.50 -17.45
C LYS A 214 -6.25 23.47 -16.62
N HIS A 215 -7.56 23.62 -16.40
CA HIS A 215 -8.37 22.64 -15.66
C HIS A 215 -8.43 21.28 -16.34
N ARG A 216 -8.08 21.14 -17.61
CA ARG A 216 -7.94 19.85 -18.30
C ARG A 216 -6.83 18.97 -17.72
N ARG A 217 -5.94 19.53 -16.92
CA ARG A 217 -4.86 18.80 -16.23
C ARG A 217 -5.21 18.45 -14.79
N ILE A 218 -6.38 18.86 -14.31
CA ILE A 218 -6.88 18.54 -12.96
C ILE A 218 -7.88 17.39 -13.06
N TRP A 219 -7.51 16.25 -12.52
CA TRP A 219 -8.38 15.09 -12.54
C TRP A 219 -9.35 15.13 -11.36
N LYS A 220 -10.54 15.66 -11.61
CA LYS A 220 -11.58 15.91 -10.60
C LYS A 220 -12.82 15.03 -10.76
N LEU A 221 -12.93 14.30 -11.88
CA LEU A 221 -14.07 13.46 -12.15
C LEU A 221 -13.83 12.04 -11.63
N LEU A 222 -14.95 11.43 -11.25
CA LEU A 222 -15.05 10.08 -10.77
C LEU A 222 -14.65 9.90 -9.30
N HIS A 223 -14.82 8.66 -8.86
CA HIS A 223 -14.50 8.23 -7.52
C HIS A 223 -12.99 8.02 -7.36
N HIS A 224 -12.41 8.68 -6.38
CA HIS A 224 -11.04 8.47 -5.94
C HIS A 224 -11.05 8.22 -4.44
N TYR A 225 -10.20 7.33 -3.98
CA TYR A 225 -10.09 7.04 -2.55
C TYR A 225 -9.35 8.14 -1.79
N GLY A 226 -8.58 8.97 -2.48
CA GLY A 226 -7.81 10.05 -1.89
C GLY A 226 -6.63 9.56 -1.05
N ASP A 227 -6.24 10.32 -0.04
CA ASP A 227 -5.19 9.94 0.89
C ASP A 227 -5.76 9.04 1.99
N TRP A 228 -6.01 7.77 1.63
CA TRP A 228 -6.73 6.78 2.43
C TRP A 228 -6.04 6.53 3.78
N CYS A 229 -6.84 6.47 4.85
CA CYS A 229 -6.37 6.34 6.23
C CYS A 229 -5.51 7.51 6.73
N ALA A 230 -5.62 8.71 6.13
CA ALA A 230 -5.03 9.91 6.71
C ALA A 230 -5.59 10.17 8.12
N PRO A 231 -4.74 10.44 9.14
CA PRO A 231 -5.19 10.57 10.51
C PRO A 231 -6.03 11.85 10.74
N GLY A 232 -6.99 11.75 11.66
CA GLY A 232 -7.81 12.87 12.09
C GLY A 232 -8.89 13.29 11.10
N VAL A 233 -9.17 12.52 10.06
CA VAL A 233 -10.25 12.75 9.08
C VAL A 233 -10.98 11.47 8.76
N GLY A 234 -12.28 11.58 8.42
CA GLY A 234 -13.09 10.43 8.08
C GLY A 234 -13.05 10.05 6.60
N MET A 235 -13.59 8.88 6.25
CA MET A 235 -13.58 8.29 4.92
C MET A 235 -14.12 9.24 3.83
N TRP A 236 -15.20 9.94 4.09
CA TRP A 236 -15.79 10.89 3.14
C TRP A 236 -14.87 12.07 2.82
N GLU A 237 -14.02 12.46 3.78
CA GLU A 237 -13.06 13.54 3.57
C GLU A 237 -11.86 13.06 2.75
N TRP A 238 -11.39 11.83 2.98
CA TRP A 238 -10.35 11.23 2.11
C TRP A 238 -10.79 11.25 0.67
N MET A 239 -12.00 10.74 0.39
CA MET A 239 -12.58 10.69 -0.95
C MET A 239 -12.84 12.10 -1.52
N GLY A 240 -13.32 13.03 -0.71
CA GLY A 240 -13.54 14.43 -1.10
C GLY A 240 -12.25 15.15 -1.52
N ARG A 241 -11.10 14.70 -1.02
CA ARG A 241 -9.76 15.17 -1.39
C ARG A 241 -9.15 14.43 -2.59
N GLY A 242 -9.82 13.46 -3.17
CA GLY A 242 -9.28 12.59 -4.22
C GLY A 242 -8.71 13.32 -5.45
N LYS A 243 -9.23 14.50 -5.81
CA LYS A 243 -8.68 15.30 -6.93
C LYS A 243 -7.22 15.73 -6.74
N TRP A 244 -6.75 15.90 -5.48
CA TRP A 244 -5.36 16.26 -5.20
C TRP A 244 -4.46 15.03 -5.44
N THR A 245 -4.82 13.87 -4.88
CA THR A 245 -4.06 12.63 -5.10
C THR A 245 -4.08 12.22 -6.56
N ALA A 246 -5.25 12.19 -7.21
CA ALA A 246 -5.40 11.81 -8.60
C ALA A 246 -4.55 12.67 -9.56
N THR A 247 -4.55 13.98 -9.35
CA THR A 247 -3.76 14.88 -10.21
C THR A 247 -2.26 14.70 -9.96
N ALA A 248 -1.83 14.54 -8.71
CA ALA A 248 -0.43 14.28 -8.37
C ALA A 248 0.05 12.93 -8.94
N CYS A 249 -0.76 11.87 -8.80
CA CYS A 249 -0.46 10.55 -9.36
C CYS A 249 -0.35 10.58 -10.88
N MET A 250 -1.27 11.26 -11.59
CA MET A 250 -1.19 11.42 -13.04
C MET A 250 0.10 12.14 -13.47
N ALA A 251 0.53 13.18 -12.75
CA ALA A 251 1.79 13.86 -13.01
C ALA A 251 3.00 12.95 -12.81
N ASN A 252 3.03 12.21 -11.67
CA ASN A 252 4.13 11.31 -11.34
C ASN A 252 4.21 10.12 -12.29
N SER A 253 3.10 9.45 -12.57
CA SER A 253 3.06 8.31 -13.50
C SER A 253 3.42 8.71 -14.92
N SER A 254 3.04 9.93 -15.36
CA SER A 254 3.50 10.48 -16.64
C SER A 254 5.01 10.71 -16.64
N ARG A 255 5.59 11.22 -15.56
CA ARG A 255 7.04 11.40 -15.40
C ARG A 255 7.79 10.08 -15.47
N ILE A 256 7.28 9.06 -14.78
CA ILE A 256 7.89 7.72 -14.77
C ILE A 256 7.77 7.09 -16.15
N LEU A 257 6.59 7.15 -16.79
CA LEU A 257 6.40 6.57 -18.13
C LEU A 257 7.26 7.27 -19.18
N ALA A 258 7.56 8.57 -19.04
CA ALA A 258 8.53 9.26 -19.89
C ALA A 258 9.93 8.64 -19.78
N LYS A 259 10.39 8.34 -18.53
CA LYS A 259 11.67 7.67 -18.30
C LYS A 259 11.68 6.24 -18.87
N ILE A 260 10.60 5.50 -18.68
CA ILE A 260 10.44 4.15 -19.25
C ILE A 260 10.51 4.22 -20.79
N ALA A 261 9.84 5.20 -21.40
CA ALA A 261 9.87 5.40 -22.84
C ALA A 261 11.29 5.71 -23.37
N ASP A 262 12.07 6.53 -22.66
CA ASP A 262 13.48 6.78 -22.96
C ASP A 262 14.30 5.46 -22.94
N ILE A 263 14.15 4.66 -21.89
CA ILE A 263 14.82 3.35 -21.71
C ILE A 263 14.46 2.38 -22.86
N LEU A 264 13.20 2.42 -23.30
CA LEU A 264 12.71 1.56 -24.39
C LEU A 264 12.97 2.13 -25.80
N GLY A 265 13.58 3.30 -25.92
CA GLY A 265 13.86 3.97 -27.20
C GLY A 265 12.62 4.54 -27.90
N GLN A 266 11.58 4.86 -27.14
CA GLN A 266 10.32 5.41 -27.65
C GLN A 266 10.32 6.96 -27.51
N GLU A 267 11.14 7.62 -28.32
CA GLU A 267 11.44 9.06 -28.19
C GLU A 267 10.19 9.98 -28.22
N GLU A 268 9.25 9.72 -29.13
CA GLU A 268 8.04 10.54 -29.25
C GLU A 268 7.11 10.35 -28.03
N ASP A 269 6.98 9.13 -27.53
CA ASP A 269 6.25 8.86 -26.30
C ASP A 269 6.93 9.53 -25.10
N ALA A 270 8.25 9.46 -24.99
CA ALA A 270 9.02 10.11 -23.93
C ALA A 270 8.77 11.61 -23.88
N LYS A 271 8.83 12.27 -25.04
CA LYS A 271 8.53 13.68 -25.21
C LYS A 271 7.10 14.02 -24.80
N TYR A 272 6.15 13.21 -25.25
CA TYR A 272 4.73 13.39 -24.95
C TYR A 272 4.44 13.28 -23.44
N TYR A 273 4.93 12.22 -22.77
CA TYR A 273 4.67 12.02 -21.36
C TYR A 273 5.43 12.99 -20.46
N ARG A 274 6.62 13.44 -20.86
CA ARG A 274 7.35 14.51 -20.17
C ARG A 274 6.56 15.82 -20.18
N LYS A 275 6.00 16.17 -21.34
CA LYS A 275 5.13 17.34 -21.49
C LYS A 275 3.85 17.20 -20.65
N LEU A 276 3.19 16.03 -20.68
CA LEU A 276 1.99 15.78 -19.90
C LEU A 276 2.25 15.93 -18.41
N SER A 277 3.36 15.37 -17.90
CA SER A 277 3.79 15.49 -16.51
C SER A 277 4.00 16.96 -16.11
N GLN A 278 4.74 17.70 -16.93
CA GLN A 278 5.03 19.12 -16.70
C GLN A 278 3.74 19.96 -16.63
N GLU A 279 2.89 19.86 -17.64
CA GLU A 279 1.62 20.62 -17.70
C GLU A 279 0.69 20.26 -16.53
N THR A 280 0.68 19.00 -16.12
CA THR A 280 -0.13 18.54 -14.97
C THR A 280 0.44 19.10 -13.66
N GLY A 281 1.75 19.05 -13.46
CA GLY A 281 2.42 19.61 -12.29
C GLY A 281 2.28 21.13 -12.19
N GLU A 282 2.34 21.86 -13.30
CA GLU A 282 2.09 23.30 -13.34
C GLU A 282 0.65 23.64 -12.96
N ALA A 283 -0.33 22.92 -13.52
CA ALA A 283 -1.74 23.11 -13.17
C ALA A 283 -2.01 22.76 -11.70
N TYR A 284 -1.37 21.70 -11.16
CA TYR A 284 -1.47 21.34 -9.76
C TYR A 284 -1.00 22.47 -8.84
N ARG A 285 0.20 23.01 -9.09
CA ARG A 285 0.76 24.11 -8.30
C ARG A 285 -0.11 25.36 -8.36
N GLU A 286 -0.60 25.70 -9.53
CA GLU A 286 -1.37 26.93 -9.74
C GLU A 286 -2.80 26.84 -9.18
N ILE A 287 -3.47 25.69 -9.30
CA ILE A 287 -4.91 25.56 -9.02
C ILE A 287 -5.17 24.90 -7.66
N LEU A 288 -4.33 23.94 -7.27
CA LEU A 288 -4.58 23.10 -6.08
C LEU A 288 -3.70 23.44 -4.89
N MET A 289 -2.45 23.89 -5.10
CA MET A 289 -1.60 24.25 -3.96
C MET A 289 -1.98 25.62 -3.39
N LYS A 290 -2.00 25.70 -2.06
CA LYS A 290 -2.07 26.96 -1.35
C LYS A 290 -0.66 27.52 -1.12
N ALA A 291 -0.55 28.84 -1.03
CA ALA A 291 0.73 29.52 -0.86
C ALA A 291 1.42 29.25 0.50
N ASP A 292 0.70 28.70 1.46
CA ASP A 292 1.12 28.51 2.87
C ASP A 292 1.28 27.03 3.26
N CYS A 293 1.88 26.23 2.40
CA CYS A 293 2.24 24.85 2.74
C CYS A 293 3.28 24.87 3.88
N THR A 294 2.82 24.71 5.12
CA THR A 294 3.69 24.63 6.31
C THR A 294 3.72 23.21 6.85
N VAL A 295 4.91 22.75 7.24
CA VAL A 295 5.06 21.50 8.00
C VAL A 295 4.56 21.77 9.43
N LYS A 296 3.74 20.87 9.98
CA LYS A 296 3.30 20.99 11.38
C LYS A 296 4.52 20.85 12.30
N LYS A 297 4.60 21.70 13.33
CA LYS A 297 5.72 21.75 14.28
C LYS A 297 5.95 20.45 15.06
N GLU A 298 4.95 19.58 15.15
CA GLU A 298 4.98 18.37 15.98
C GLU A 298 5.58 17.14 15.26
N PHE A 299 5.93 17.26 13.98
CA PHE A 299 6.53 16.21 13.15
C PHE A 299 5.76 14.87 13.10
N HIS A 300 4.47 14.88 13.43
CA HIS A 300 3.61 13.71 13.27
C HIS A 300 3.21 13.49 11.82
N ILE A 301 3.01 12.21 11.47
CA ILE A 301 2.45 11.84 10.17
C ILE A 301 1.04 12.37 10.04
N THR A 302 0.75 13.04 8.93
CA THR A 302 -0.59 13.54 8.60
C THR A 302 -1.12 12.97 7.29
N THR A 303 -0.33 12.10 6.65
CA THR A 303 -0.70 11.40 5.41
C THR A 303 -1.39 10.08 5.72
N GLY A 304 -2.28 9.68 4.83
CA GLY A 304 -2.68 8.29 4.68
C GLY A 304 -1.59 7.49 3.98
N PHE A 305 -1.84 6.23 3.67
CA PHE A 305 -0.80 5.43 3.02
C PHE A 305 -0.47 5.89 1.58
N PRO A 306 -1.36 6.53 0.76
CA PRO A 306 -0.96 7.13 -0.51
C PRO A 306 0.09 8.24 -0.42
N GLY A 307 0.04 9.08 0.61
CA GLY A 307 1.02 10.15 0.82
C GLY A 307 2.30 9.71 1.53
N THR A 308 2.20 8.66 2.32
CA THR A 308 3.27 8.19 3.24
C THR A 308 4.61 7.90 2.56
N PRO A 309 4.71 7.20 1.41
CA PRO A 309 6.01 6.92 0.78
C PRO A 309 6.71 8.16 0.23
N TYR A 310 5.99 9.26 0.07
CA TYR A 310 6.54 10.47 -0.55
C TYR A 310 6.94 11.55 0.44
N VAL A 311 6.37 11.58 1.64
CA VAL A 311 6.52 12.71 2.57
C VAL A 311 7.97 12.92 3.01
N LEU A 312 8.68 11.85 3.38
CA LEU A 312 10.07 11.95 3.82
C LEU A 312 11.02 12.35 2.68
N PHE A 313 10.81 11.79 1.48
CA PHE A 313 11.56 12.19 0.28
C PHE A 313 11.25 13.64 -0.09
N ALA A 314 10.00 14.06 -0.03
CA ALA A 314 9.63 15.45 -0.34
C ALA A 314 10.32 16.45 0.61
N LEU A 315 10.46 16.13 1.89
CA LEU A 315 11.20 16.93 2.84
C LEU A 315 12.71 16.93 2.52
N ALA A 316 13.31 15.75 2.43
CA ALA A 316 14.76 15.62 2.23
C ALA A 316 15.21 16.23 0.90
N ASP A 317 14.49 15.99 -0.21
CA ASP A 317 14.85 16.48 -1.55
C ASP A 317 14.69 18.01 -1.69
N ASN A 318 14.01 18.67 -0.76
CA ASN A 318 13.82 20.13 -0.75
C ASN A 318 14.58 20.85 0.37
N GLY A 319 15.59 20.20 0.99
CA GLY A 319 16.46 20.81 1.98
C GLY A 319 15.93 20.78 3.41
N TYR A 320 14.91 19.96 3.69
CA TYR A 320 14.32 19.74 5.01
C TYR A 320 14.66 18.33 5.52
N GLU A 321 15.92 17.91 5.37
CA GLU A 321 16.36 16.57 5.75
C GLU A 321 16.26 16.36 7.27
N GLU A 322 16.59 17.38 8.07
CA GLU A 322 16.45 17.32 9.53
C GLU A 322 15.00 17.08 9.96
N GLU A 323 14.05 17.72 9.29
CA GLU A 323 12.63 17.56 9.53
C GLU A 323 12.14 16.16 9.10
N ALA A 324 12.66 15.61 8.01
CA ALA A 324 12.38 14.24 7.59
C ALA A 324 12.83 13.24 8.66
N PHE A 325 14.04 13.41 9.20
CA PHE A 325 14.54 12.56 10.29
C PHE A 325 13.76 12.75 11.59
N LYS A 326 13.38 13.97 11.96
CA LYS A 326 12.51 14.22 13.12
C LYS A 326 11.17 13.50 12.98
N MET A 327 10.55 13.55 11.79
CA MET A 327 9.31 12.85 11.51
C MET A 327 9.47 11.32 11.58
N LEU A 328 10.54 10.78 11.02
CA LEU A 328 10.83 9.34 11.08
C LEU A 328 11.07 8.86 12.52
N LEU A 329 11.74 9.67 13.34
CA LEU A 329 12.13 9.32 14.71
C LEU A 329 11.06 9.67 15.75
N THR A 330 9.95 10.27 15.36
CA THR A 330 8.80 10.50 16.25
C THR A 330 8.22 9.17 16.72
N ASP A 331 8.04 9.00 18.04
CA ASP A 331 7.57 7.78 18.69
C ASP A 331 6.24 7.94 19.43
N THR A 332 5.53 9.01 19.15
CA THR A 332 4.17 9.29 19.63
C THR A 332 3.17 9.24 18.47
N CYS A 333 1.91 8.89 18.74
CA CYS A 333 0.86 8.72 17.73
C CYS A 333 0.48 10.08 17.09
N PRO A 334 0.32 10.14 15.76
CA PRO A 334 0.53 9.12 14.73
C PRO A 334 1.97 9.06 14.19
N SER A 335 2.62 7.92 14.26
CA SER A 335 3.96 7.71 13.69
C SER A 335 4.28 6.21 13.54
N TRP A 336 5.28 5.87 12.72
CA TRP A 336 5.76 4.48 12.58
C TRP A 336 6.32 3.91 13.88
N LEU A 337 7.10 4.71 14.63
CA LEU A 337 7.76 4.21 15.84
C LEU A 337 6.79 4.08 17.01
N TYR A 338 5.66 4.79 17.00
CA TYR A 338 4.58 4.55 17.94
C TYR A 338 4.06 3.12 17.86
N GLU A 339 3.79 2.61 16.65
CA GLU A 339 3.35 1.23 16.46
C GLU A 339 4.32 0.23 17.08
N MET A 340 5.63 0.44 16.87
CA MET A 340 6.67 -0.43 17.43
C MET A 340 6.74 -0.34 18.95
N LYS A 341 6.68 0.87 19.49
CA LYS A 341 6.75 1.16 20.93
C LYS A 341 5.62 0.51 21.73
N VAL A 342 4.42 0.42 21.16
CA VAL A 342 3.27 -0.23 21.79
C VAL A 342 3.17 -1.73 21.43
N GLY A 343 4.21 -2.30 20.83
CA GLY A 343 4.37 -3.74 20.62
C GLY A 343 3.83 -4.26 19.29
N GLY A 344 3.73 -3.40 18.26
CA GLY A 344 3.44 -3.82 16.89
C GLY A 344 4.53 -4.75 16.36
N THR A 345 4.12 -5.83 15.67
CA THR A 345 5.01 -6.81 15.02
C THR A 345 4.81 -6.87 13.51
N THR A 346 3.86 -6.12 13.02
CA THR A 346 3.51 -5.89 11.62
C THR A 346 3.07 -4.43 11.49
N ILE A 347 3.05 -3.90 10.28
CA ILE A 347 2.56 -2.54 10.00
C ILE A 347 1.04 -2.52 10.05
N TRP A 348 0.47 -1.43 10.54
CA TRP A 348 -0.97 -1.26 10.70
C TRP A 348 -1.59 -0.48 9.53
N GLU A 349 -2.90 -0.65 9.33
CA GLU A 349 -3.67 0.06 8.32
C GLU A 349 -3.84 1.55 8.67
N ARG A 350 -4.00 1.84 9.96
CA ARG A 350 -4.14 3.19 10.48
C ARG A 350 -3.22 3.41 11.68
N TRP A 351 -2.72 4.61 11.78
CA TRP A 351 -1.72 5.02 12.77
C TRP A 351 -2.15 4.88 14.23
N ASP A 352 -3.44 4.99 14.50
CA ASP A 352 -4.06 4.96 15.84
C ASP A 352 -4.92 3.70 16.05
N ALA A 353 -4.59 2.60 15.35
CA ALA A 353 -5.31 1.32 15.51
C ALA A 353 -5.32 0.83 16.97
N LEU A 354 -4.24 1.04 17.71
CA LEU A 354 -4.18 0.93 19.16
C LEU A 354 -3.92 2.32 19.74
N ARG A 355 -4.79 2.80 20.61
CA ARG A 355 -4.65 4.10 21.27
C ARG A 355 -3.68 4.01 22.46
N GLU A 356 -3.22 5.16 22.93
CA GLU A 356 -2.30 5.27 24.06
C GLU A 356 -2.89 4.68 25.39
N ASP A 357 -4.20 4.70 25.54
CA ASP A 357 -4.91 4.09 26.66
C ASP A 357 -5.06 2.56 26.56
N GLY A 358 -4.50 1.96 25.49
CA GLY A 358 -4.56 0.52 25.22
C GLY A 358 -5.86 0.04 24.57
N THR A 359 -6.79 0.96 24.24
CA THR A 359 -8.03 0.60 23.53
C THR A 359 -7.82 0.48 22.03
N CYS A 360 -8.50 -0.50 21.41
CA CYS A 360 -8.50 -0.63 19.96
C CYS A 360 -9.41 0.43 19.32
N ASN A 361 -8.89 1.15 18.33
CA ASN A 361 -9.70 2.03 17.51
C ASN A 361 -10.31 1.25 16.35
N THR A 362 -11.55 0.84 16.50
CA THR A 362 -12.27 0.08 15.47
C THR A 362 -12.75 0.92 14.28
N GLY A 363 -12.60 2.25 14.36
CA GLY A 363 -13.09 3.17 13.31
C GLY A 363 -14.61 3.29 13.22
N LYS A 364 -15.36 2.76 14.19
CA LYS A 364 -16.83 2.85 14.20
C LYS A 364 -17.31 4.25 14.57
N ASP A 365 -16.60 4.89 15.52
CA ASP A 365 -17.02 6.15 16.12
C ASP A 365 -16.47 7.39 15.40
N ASP A 366 -15.48 7.23 14.51
CA ASP A 366 -14.77 8.32 13.85
C ASP A 366 -15.09 8.47 12.34
N GLY A 367 -16.10 7.74 11.85
CA GLY A 367 -16.53 7.79 10.46
C GLY A 367 -15.59 7.12 9.46
N THR A 368 -14.64 6.31 9.92
CA THR A 368 -13.69 5.57 9.07
C THR A 368 -14.22 4.19 8.63
N GLY A 369 -15.44 3.85 9.04
CA GLY A 369 -16.14 2.68 8.53
C GLY A 369 -15.57 1.32 8.95
N GLY A 370 -14.84 1.26 10.06
CA GLY A 370 -14.23 0.02 10.54
C GLY A 370 -12.92 -0.34 9.82
N MET A 371 -12.25 0.67 9.23
CA MET A 371 -10.92 0.50 8.62
C MET A 371 -9.88 0.34 9.71
N VAL A 372 -9.70 -0.90 10.18
CA VAL A 372 -8.66 -1.26 11.13
C VAL A 372 -8.12 -2.66 10.83
N SER A 373 -6.83 -2.71 10.56
CA SER A 373 -6.06 -3.95 10.48
C SER A 373 -4.73 -3.74 11.19
N PHE A 374 -4.35 -4.67 12.04
CA PHE A 374 -3.03 -4.70 12.67
C PHE A 374 -1.97 -5.37 11.79
N ASN A 375 -2.32 -5.77 10.57
CA ASN A 375 -1.40 -6.31 9.59
C ASN A 375 -1.82 -5.85 8.19
N HIS A 376 -1.22 -4.72 7.75
CA HIS A 376 -1.51 -4.07 6.49
C HIS A 376 -0.24 -3.34 6.03
N TYR A 377 0.46 -3.87 5.05
CA TYR A 377 1.83 -3.47 4.73
C TYR A 377 2.01 -2.12 4.04
N ALA A 378 0.96 -1.48 3.53
CA ALA A 378 1.07 -0.28 2.67
C ALA A 378 1.91 0.86 3.30
N SER A 379 1.65 1.23 4.57
CA SER A 379 2.43 2.25 5.27
C SER A 379 3.89 1.85 5.54
N GLY A 380 4.23 0.56 5.38
CA GLY A 380 5.61 0.06 5.37
C GLY A 380 6.42 0.48 4.14
N ALA A 381 5.80 1.19 3.19
CA ALA A 381 6.50 1.81 2.06
C ALA A 381 7.63 2.78 2.47
N VAL A 382 7.67 3.22 3.74
CA VAL A 382 8.81 3.94 4.33
C VAL A 382 10.13 3.16 4.25
N GLY A 383 10.09 1.85 4.09
CA GLY A 383 11.28 1.03 3.87
C GLY A 383 12.11 1.46 2.65
N ASP A 384 11.50 2.01 1.61
CA ASP A 384 12.22 2.62 0.48
C ASP A 384 13.13 3.77 0.96
N PHE A 385 12.66 4.62 1.89
CA PHE A 385 13.47 5.68 2.48
C PHE A 385 14.61 5.13 3.35
N LEU A 386 14.36 4.04 4.10
CA LEU A 386 15.40 3.40 4.92
C LEU A 386 16.56 2.90 4.05
N TYR A 387 16.28 2.23 2.95
CA TYR A 387 17.30 1.75 2.03
C TYR A 387 17.99 2.88 1.27
N ARG A 388 17.23 3.81 0.71
CA ARG A 388 17.79 4.81 -0.20
C ARG A 388 18.48 5.97 0.50
N ARG A 389 17.91 6.47 1.60
CA ARG A 389 18.44 7.66 2.29
C ARG A 389 19.27 7.31 3.51
N ILE A 390 18.87 6.33 4.31
CA ILE A 390 19.64 5.98 5.52
C ILE A 390 20.79 5.04 5.19
N ALA A 391 20.54 3.97 4.43
CA ALA A 391 21.60 3.07 3.97
C ALA A 391 22.39 3.60 2.75
N GLY A 392 21.92 4.67 2.09
CA GLY A 392 22.59 5.30 0.95
C GLY A 392 22.59 4.49 -0.34
N ILE A 393 21.64 3.56 -0.50
CA ILE A 393 21.49 2.73 -1.70
C ILE A 393 20.54 3.46 -2.68
N GLU A 394 21.04 4.49 -3.35
CA GLU A 394 20.31 5.14 -4.44
C GLU A 394 20.59 4.44 -5.78
N ALA A 395 19.50 4.10 -6.50
CA ALA A 395 19.56 3.56 -7.87
C ALA A 395 19.55 4.68 -8.92
#